data_1f98a017208cc0848ab804c6b861c6c5
#
_entry.id   1f98a017208cc0848ab804c6b861c6c5
#
_cell.length_a   1.000
_cell.length_b   1.000
_cell.length_c   1.000
_cell.angle_alpha   90.00
_cell.angle_beta   90.00
_cell.angle_gamma   90.00
#
_symmetry.space_group_name_H-M   'P 1'
#
loop_
_entity.id
_entity.type
_entity.pdbx_description
1 polymer ?
#
loop_
_entity_poly.entity_id
_entity_poly.type
_entity_poly.pdbx_seq_one_letter_code
_entity_poly.pdbx_strand_id
1 'polypeptide(L)'
;LKGIIDVVGIDEVQPPINQILPTLTPILRNRHEKVQENSIELVGKIADKGPEFVSPKEWMRICFELLEMLKSTRKRIRVSAHKTFGYIAKAVGPQEVLVTLLNNLKVQERQLRVCTAVAIGIVAETCSPFTVLPALMNEYRTPEVNVQNGVLKAMTFMFEYIGDMSSDYMYSVTPLLEDALTDRDLVH
;
A
#
# COMPACT_ATOMS: atom_id res chain seq x y z
N LEU A 1 -8.23 -23.56 3.59
CA LEU A 1 -8.09 -22.96 2.25
C LEU A 1 -6.63 -22.66 1.91
N LYS A 2 -5.84 -22.01 2.79
CA LYS A 2 -4.41 -21.76 2.55
C LYS A 2 -3.64 -23.04 2.18
N GLY A 3 -3.78 -24.12 2.98
CA GLY A 3 -3.14 -25.40 2.71
C GLY A 3 -3.62 -26.10 1.44
N ILE A 4 -4.87 -25.88 1.05
CA ILE A 4 -5.43 -26.44 -0.18
C ILE A 4 -4.77 -25.77 -1.40
N ILE A 5 -4.66 -24.44 -1.40
CA ILE A 5 -3.99 -23.69 -2.49
C ILE A 5 -2.52 -24.12 -2.64
N ASP A 6 -1.84 -24.48 -1.54
CA ASP A 6 -0.44 -24.94 -1.59
C ASP A 6 -0.28 -26.32 -2.20
N VAL A 7 -1.28 -27.19 -2.05
CA VAL A 7 -1.22 -28.61 -2.46
C VAL A 7 -1.83 -28.81 -3.84
N VAL A 8 -2.98 -28.19 -4.10
CA VAL A 8 -3.78 -28.42 -5.32
C VAL A 8 -3.44 -27.43 -6.43
N GLY A 9 -2.92 -26.26 -6.07
CA GLY A 9 -2.74 -25.13 -6.98
C GLY A 9 -3.97 -24.22 -7.00
N ILE A 10 -3.75 -22.98 -7.40
CA ILE A 10 -4.81 -21.96 -7.38
C ILE A 10 -5.87 -22.18 -8.45
N ASP A 11 -5.49 -22.81 -9.56
CA ASP A 11 -6.33 -23.05 -10.74
C ASP A 11 -7.38 -24.13 -10.48
N GLU A 12 -7.09 -25.09 -9.60
CA GLU A 12 -7.93 -26.24 -9.34
C GLU A 12 -8.81 -26.08 -8.08
N VAL A 13 -8.74 -24.92 -7.42
CA VAL A 13 -9.54 -24.65 -6.21
C VAL A 13 -11.03 -24.58 -6.54
N GLN A 14 -11.82 -25.31 -5.79
CA GLN A 14 -13.30 -25.29 -5.86
C GLN A 14 -13.89 -24.75 -4.56
N PRO A 15 -14.81 -23.77 -4.60
CA PRO A 15 -15.26 -23.00 -5.79
C PRO A 15 -14.14 -22.10 -6.37
N PRO A 16 -14.28 -21.62 -7.62
CA PRO A 16 -13.26 -20.78 -8.27
C PRO A 16 -12.96 -19.49 -7.49
N ILE A 17 -11.73 -18.97 -7.62
CA ILE A 17 -11.22 -17.81 -6.87
C ILE A 17 -12.12 -16.58 -7.00
N ASN A 18 -12.66 -16.33 -8.20
CA ASN A 18 -13.60 -15.21 -8.44
C ASN A 18 -14.90 -15.31 -7.63
N GLN A 19 -15.28 -16.50 -7.17
CA GLN A 19 -16.43 -16.70 -6.27
C GLN A 19 -16.03 -16.66 -4.79
N ILE A 20 -14.81 -17.10 -4.47
CA ILE A 20 -14.30 -17.10 -3.10
C ILE A 20 -13.99 -15.67 -2.63
N LEU A 21 -13.36 -14.86 -3.46
CA LEU A 21 -12.84 -13.55 -3.06
C LEU A 21 -13.92 -12.58 -2.56
N PRO A 22 -15.12 -12.47 -3.20
CA PRO A 22 -16.20 -11.63 -2.67
C PRO A 22 -16.69 -12.05 -1.26
N THR A 23 -16.58 -13.33 -0.91
CA THR A 23 -16.92 -13.82 0.42
C THR A 23 -15.86 -13.52 1.46
N LEU A 24 -14.60 -13.37 1.05
CA LEU A 24 -13.48 -13.03 1.94
C LEU A 24 -13.44 -11.54 2.29
N THR A 25 -13.86 -10.66 1.39
CA THR A 25 -13.77 -9.21 1.59
C THR A 25 -14.44 -8.72 2.87
N PRO A 26 -15.69 -9.14 3.22
CA PRO A 26 -16.29 -8.76 4.50
C PRO A 26 -15.52 -9.29 5.71
N ILE A 27 -14.81 -10.43 5.56
CA ILE A 27 -14.07 -11.08 6.63
C ILE A 27 -12.75 -10.33 6.93
N LEU A 28 -12.25 -9.53 6.02
CA LEU A 28 -11.07 -8.68 6.25
C LEU A 28 -11.24 -7.74 7.45
N ARG A 29 -12.48 -7.34 7.76
CA ARG A 29 -12.82 -6.50 8.92
C ARG A 29 -13.32 -7.30 10.13
N ASN A 30 -13.05 -8.60 10.18
CA ASN A 30 -13.51 -9.45 11.28
C ASN A 30 -12.91 -9.01 12.63
N ARG A 31 -13.72 -9.03 13.69
CA ARG A 31 -13.31 -8.64 15.04
C ARG A 31 -12.31 -9.61 15.67
N HIS A 32 -12.34 -10.87 15.29
CA HIS A 32 -11.38 -11.88 15.75
C HIS A 32 -10.07 -11.76 15.00
N GLU A 33 -9.02 -11.37 15.70
CA GLU A 33 -7.70 -11.09 15.11
C GLU A 33 -7.18 -12.22 14.23
N LYS A 34 -7.30 -13.47 14.70
CA LYS A 34 -6.80 -14.63 13.92
C LYS A 34 -7.58 -14.87 12.64
N VAL A 35 -8.89 -14.64 12.66
CA VAL A 35 -9.73 -14.73 11.46
C VAL A 35 -9.38 -13.62 10.47
N GLN A 36 -9.25 -12.40 10.97
CA GLN A 36 -8.83 -11.24 10.17
C GLN A 36 -7.46 -11.46 9.54
N GLU A 37 -6.45 -11.85 10.32
CA GLU A 37 -5.08 -12.17 9.86
C GLU A 37 -5.12 -13.22 8.75
N ASN A 38 -5.79 -14.35 8.99
CA ASN A 38 -5.88 -15.44 8.02
C ASN A 38 -6.55 -15.03 6.72
N SER A 39 -7.58 -14.17 6.79
CA SER A 39 -8.28 -13.66 5.61
C SER A 39 -7.39 -12.74 4.79
N ILE A 40 -6.66 -11.82 5.44
CA ILE A 40 -5.70 -10.92 4.78
C ILE A 40 -4.60 -11.73 4.11
N GLU A 41 -4.01 -12.69 4.81
CA GLU A 41 -2.96 -13.53 4.24
C GLU A 41 -3.44 -14.40 3.08
N LEU A 42 -4.69 -14.89 3.14
CA LEU A 42 -5.27 -15.66 2.04
C LEU A 42 -5.43 -14.80 0.79
N VAL A 43 -5.93 -13.57 0.94
CA VAL A 43 -6.02 -12.59 -0.15
C VAL A 43 -4.64 -12.30 -0.74
N GLY A 44 -3.62 -12.11 0.12
CA GLY A 44 -2.23 -11.92 -0.30
C GLY A 44 -1.69 -13.08 -1.11
N LYS A 45 -1.99 -14.30 -0.70
CA LYS A 45 -1.60 -15.52 -1.42
C LYS A 45 -2.24 -15.62 -2.80
N ILE A 46 -3.51 -15.23 -2.92
CA ILE A 46 -4.20 -15.17 -4.21
C ILE A 46 -3.55 -14.11 -5.11
N ALA A 47 -3.24 -12.93 -4.58
CA ALA A 47 -2.58 -11.87 -5.33
C ALA A 47 -1.17 -12.23 -5.79
N ASP A 48 -0.43 -13.00 -4.99
CA ASP A 48 0.92 -13.46 -5.32
C ASP A 48 0.96 -14.57 -6.37
N LYS A 49 0.03 -15.55 -6.26
CA LYS A 49 0.07 -16.79 -7.07
C LYS A 49 -0.87 -16.82 -8.25
N GLY A 50 -1.93 -16.02 -8.24
CA GLY A 50 -2.98 -16.04 -9.28
C GLY A 50 -3.69 -14.70 -9.40
N PRO A 51 -2.97 -13.60 -9.63
CA PRO A 51 -3.59 -12.28 -9.74
C PRO A 51 -4.55 -12.19 -10.93
N GLU A 52 -4.33 -12.97 -11.98
CA GLU A 52 -5.13 -13.03 -13.21
C GLU A 52 -6.56 -13.55 -12.99
N PHE A 53 -6.81 -14.31 -11.93
CA PHE A 53 -8.16 -14.82 -11.59
C PHE A 53 -9.11 -13.75 -11.06
N VAL A 54 -8.60 -12.54 -10.82
CA VAL A 54 -9.35 -11.43 -10.25
C VAL A 54 -9.16 -10.18 -11.10
N SER A 55 -10.24 -9.44 -11.36
CA SER A 55 -10.15 -8.21 -12.14
C SER A 55 -9.30 -7.13 -11.44
N PRO A 56 -8.57 -6.28 -12.18
CA PRO A 56 -7.82 -5.16 -11.61
C PRO A 56 -8.70 -4.22 -10.76
N LYS A 57 -9.94 -4.01 -11.17
CA LYS A 57 -10.91 -3.19 -10.43
C LYS A 57 -11.22 -3.77 -9.04
N GLU A 58 -11.36 -5.08 -8.94
CA GLU A 58 -11.61 -5.76 -7.67
C GLU A 58 -10.35 -5.72 -6.79
N TRP A 59 -9.17 -5.91 -7.37
CA TRP A 59 -7.90 -5.74 -6.65
C TRP A 59 -7.75 -4.33 -6.07
N MET A 60 -8.08 -3.30 -6.83
CA MET A 60 -8.06 -1.92 -6.35
C MET A 60 -9.02 -1.74 -5.17
N ARG A 61 -10.23 -2.28 -5.25
CA ARG A 61 -11.19 -2.21 -4.15
C ARG A 61 -10.64 -2.84 -2.88
N ILE A 62 -10.05 -4.03 -2.98
CA ILE A 62 -9.46 -4.74 -1.84
C ILE A 62 -8.26 -3.95 -1.28
N CYS A 63 -7.43 -3.38 -2.13
CA CYS A 63 -6.31 -2.53 -1.74
C CYS A 63 -6.75 -1.42 -0.80
N PHE A 64 -7.85 -0.74 -1.13
CA PHE A 64 -8.40 0.34 -0.30
C PHE A 64 -9.11 -0.17 0.96
N GLU A 65 -9.67 -1.37 0.95
CA GLU A 65 -10.16 -2.03 2.18
C GLU A 65 -9.03 -2.31 3.18
N LEU A 66 -7.82 -2.60 2.69
CA LEU A 66 -6.65 -2.87 3.53
C LEU A 66 -5.97 -1.60 4.08
N LEU A 67 -6.25 -0.44 3.49
CA LEU A 67 -5.53 0.80 3.76
C LEU A 67 -5.50 1.16 5.24
N GLU A 68 -6.64 1.15 5.92
CA GLU A 68 -6.73 1.46 7.36
C GLU A 68 -5.99 0.43 8.23
N MET A 69 -5.87 -0.80 7.77
CA MET A 69 -5.21 -1.90 8.48
C MET A 69 -3.69 -1.74 8.53
N LEU A 70 -3.11 -0.93 7.65
CA LEU A 70 -1.67 -0.62 7.64
C LEU A 70 -1.21 0.12 8.90
N LYS A 71 -2.13 0.75 9.63
CA LYS A 71 -1.87 1.42 10.92
C LYS A 71 -2.64 0.78 12.08
N SER A 72 -3.08 -0.45 11.93
CA SER A 72 -3.72 -1.20 13.02
C SER A 72 -2.84 -1.24 14.27
N THR A 73 -3.43 -1.16 15.45
CA THR A 73 -2.74 -1.33 16.73
C THR A 73 -2.19 -2.76 16.90
N ARG A 74 -2.80 -3.72 16.23
CA ARG A 74 -2.41 -5.14 16.24
C ARG A 74 -1.27 -5.40 15.26
N LYS A 75 -0.10 -5.74 15.77
CA LYS A 75 1.11 -5.96 14.95
C LYS A 75 0.90 -7.00 13.84
N ARG A 76 0.24 -8.12 14.14
CA ARG A 76 0.00 -9.20 13.16
C ARG A 76 -0.84 -8.71 11.98
N ILE A 77 -1.87 -7.90 12.24
CA ILE A 77 -2.71 -7.31 11.20
C ILE A 77 -1.89 -6.34 10.35
N ARG A 78 -1.08 -5.46 10.96
CA ARG A 78 -0.22 -4.54 10.19
C ARG A 78 0.73 -5.29 9.25
N VAL A 79 1.40 -6.33 9.76
CA VAL A 79 2.37 -7.10 8.96
C VAL A 79 1.69 -7.83 7.81
N SER A 80 0.55 -8.48 8.07
CA SER A 80 -0.21 -9.19 7.03
C SER A 80 -0.77 -8.22 5.99
N ALA A 81 -1.30 -7.06 6.42
CA ALA A 81 -1.81 -6.03 5.54
C ALA A 81 -0.70 -5.42 4.68
N HIS A 82 0.47 -5.14 5.24
CA HIS A 82 1.65 -4.64 4.51
C HIS A 82 2.04 -5.58 3.36
N LYS A 83 2.24 -6.86 3.66
CA LYS A 83 2.61 -7.87 2.66
C LYS A 83 1.55 -8.02 1.57
N THR A 84 0.29 -8.13 1.97
CA THR A 84 -0.83 -8.31 1.05
C THR A 84 -1.01 -7.09 0.16
N PHE A 85 -0.90 -5.88 0.70
CA PHE A 85 -0.92 -4.64 -0.07
C PHE A 85 0.16 -4.63 -1.15
N GLY A 86 1.37 -5.03 -0.80
CA GLY A 86 2.49 -5.14 -1.74
C GLY A 86 2.21 -6.12 -2.89
N TYR A 87 1.68 -7.29 -2.61
CA TYR A 87 1.30 -8.27 -3.64
C TYR A 87 0.22 -7.72 -4.57
N ILE A 88 -0.80 -7.05 -4.04
CA ILE A 88 -1.86 -6.44 -4.84
C ILE A 88 -1.29 -5.30 -5.70
N ALA A 89 -0.43 -4.45 -5.16
CA ALA A 89 0.20 -3.37 -5.91
C ALA A 89 1.00 -3.89 -7.12
N LYS A 90 1.72 -5.00 -6.96
CA LYS A 90 2.39 -5.68 -8.07
C LYS A 90 1.40 -6.24 -9.09
N ALA A 91 0.31 -6.84 -8.63
CA ALA A 91 -0.71 -7.46 -9.49
C ALA A 91 -1.45 -6.44 -10.37
N VAL A 92 -1.83 -5.31 -9.79
CA VAL A 92 -2.52 -4.20 -10.48
C VAL A 92 -1.56 -3.39 -11.34
N GLY A 93 -0.36 -3.19 -10.84
CA GLY A 93 0.65 -2.28 -11.39
C GLY A 93 0.80 -1.00 -10.54
N PRO A 94 2.05 -0.57 -10.29
CA PRO A 94 2.34 0.53 -9.37
C PRO A 94 1.74 1.86 -9.80
N GLN A 95 1.61 2.12 -11.10
CA GLN A 95 1.11 3.39 -11.63
C GLN A 95 -0.34 3.64 -11.24
N GLU A 96 -1.20 2.65 -11.43
CA GLU A 96 -2.64 2.75 -11.11
C GLU A 96 -2.88 2.95 -9.62
N VAL A 97 -2.19 2.16 -8.79
CA VAL A 97 -2.27 2.26 -7.33
C VAL A 97 -1.76 3.63 -6.86
N LEU A 98 -0.63 4.09 -7.39
CA LEU A 98 0.01 5.33 -6.99
C LEU A 98 -0.85 6.56 -7.29
N VAL A 99 -1.45 6.65 -8.48
CA VAL A 99 -2.36 7.76 -8.84
C VAL A 99 -3.49 7.91 -7.83
N THR A 100 -4.10 6.80 -7.43
CA THR A 100 -5.19 6.82 -6.46
C THR A 100 -4.69 7.18 -5.05
N LEU A 101 -3.53 6.67 -4.64
CA LEU A 101 -2.93 7.03 -3.35
C LEU A 101 -2.55 8.51 -3.27
N LEU A 102 -1.97 9.08 -4.33
CA LEU A 102 -1.64 10.51 -4.36
C LEU A 102 -2.90 11.39 -4.25
N ASN A 103 -4.00 11.00 -4.90
CA ASN A 103 -5.28 11.69 -4.71
C ASN A 103 -5.80 11.60 -3.27
N ASN A 104 -5.55 10.49 -2.57
CA ASN A 104 -5.93 10.33 -1.16
C ASN A 104 -5.11 11.20 -0.20
N LEU A 105 -3.96 11.76 -0.60
CA LEU A 105 -3.25 12.74 0.21
C LEU A 105 -4.02 14.07 0.37
N LYS A 106 -4.99 14.34 -0.49
CA LYS A 106 -5.84 15.54 -0.49
C LYS A 106 -7.02 15.45 0.48
N VAL A 107 -7.30 14.29 1.05
CA VAL A 107 -8.44 14.11 1.97
C VAL A 107 -8.23 14.83 3.30
N GLN A 108 -9.33 15.27 3.91
CA GLN A 108 -9.29 16.01 5.19
C GLN A 108 -8.91 15.12 6.38
N GLU A 109 -9.25 13.85 6.35
CA GLU A 109 -9.00 12.92 7.44
C GLU A 109 -7.51 12.58 7.59
N ARG A 110 -6.91 13.04 8.69
CA ARG A 110 -5.48 12.83 8.98
C ARG A 110 -5.09 11.35 9.01
N GLN A 111 -5.92 10.50 9.64
CA GLN A 111 -5.64 9.07 9.76
C GLN A 111 -5.51 8.42 8.37
N LEU A 112 -6.41 8.76 7.47
CA LEU A 112 -6.39 8.23 6.10
C LEU A 112 -5.15 8.73 5.33
N ARG A 113 -4.75 10.00 5.50
CA ARG A 113 -3.50 10.50 4.90
C ARG A 113 -2.27 9.74 5.39
N VAL A 114 -2.20 9.43 6.69
CA VAL A 114 -1.08 8.66 7.26
C VAL A 114 -1.06 7.24 6.70
N CYS A 115 -2.20 6.56 6.64
CA CYS A 115 -2.31 5.23 6.03
C CYS A 115 -1.90 5.26 4.55
N THR A 116 -2.30 6.29 3.83
CA THR A 116 -1.92 6.52 2.42
C THR A 116 -0.42 6.71 2.27
N ALA A 117 0.23 7.48 3.15
CA ALA A 117 1.68 7.65 3.14
C ALA A 117 2.43 6.32 3.37
N VAL A 118 1.96 5.49 4.31
CA VAL A 118 2.48 4.13 4.50
C VAL A 118 2.33 3.29 3.23
N ALA A 119 1.16 3.32 2.61
CA ALA A 119 0.88 2.57 1.39
C ALA A 119 1.80 2.97 0.23
N ILE A 120 2.08 4.27 0.05
CA ILE A 120 3.04 4.76 -0.95
C ILE A 120 4.44 4.19 -0.69
N GLY A 121 4.88 4.15 0.57
CA GLY A 121 6.14 3.51 0.96
C GLY A 121 6.19 2.03 0.58
N ILE A 122 5.10 1.29 0.79
CA ILE A 122 4.98 -0.12 0.40
C ILE A 122 5.08 -0.29 -1.12
N VAL A 123 4.44 0.56 -1.90
CA VAL A 123 4.53 0.52 -3.37
C VAL A 123 5.97 0.75 -3.83
N ALA A 124 6.69 1.68 -3.20
CA ALA A 124 8.10 1.91 -3.49
C ALA A 124 8.98 0.70 -3.16
N GLU A 125 8.78 0.08 -2.00
CA GLU A 125 9.51 -1.12 -1.57
C GLU A 125 9.25 -2.32 -2.48
N THR A 126 7.99 -2.57 -2.82
CA THR A 126 7.58 -3.80 -3.52
C THR A 126 7.67 -3.71 -5.04
N CYS A 127 7.51 -2.53 -5.61
CA CYS A 127 7.54 -2.32 -7.06
C CYS A 127 8.85 -1.66 -7.52
N SER A 128 9.09 -0.41 -7.15
CA SER A 128 10.35 0.30 -7.36
C SER A 128 10.31 1.71 -6.77
N PRO A 129 11.33 2.16 -6.03
CA PRO A 129 11.48 3.57 -5.63
C PRO A 129 11.59 4.51 -6.83
N PHE A 130 12.21 4.05 -7.92
CA PHE A 130 12.37 4.82 -9.15
C PHE A 130 11.03 5.20 -9.80
N THR A 131 10.02 4.37 -9.65
CA THR A 131 8.68 4.64 -10.16
C THR A 131 7.93 5.64 -9.27
N VAL A 132 8.11 5.54 -7.95
CA VAL A 132 7.33 6.30 -6.96
C VAL A 132 7.88 7.69 -6.72
N LEU A 133 9.20 7.83 -6.62
CA LEU A 133 9.85 9.08 -6.22
C LEU A 133 9.56 10.27 -7.13
N PRO A 134 9.63 10.17 -8.48
CA PRO A 134 9.30 11.28 -9.36
C PRO A 134 7.86 11.78 -9.21
N ALA A 135 6.92 10.86 -8.98
CA ALA A 135 5.52 11.20 -8.76
C ALA A 135 5.32 11.93 -7.43
N LEU A 136 6.00 11.51 -6.35
CA LEU A 136 5.98 12.22 -5.07
C LEU A 136 6.58 13.63 -5.18
N MET A 137 7.72 13.78 -5.84
CA MET A 137 8.37 15.07 -6.04
C MET A 137 7.50 16.02 -6.87
N ASN A 138 6.78 15.51 -7.86
CA ASN A 138 5.84 16.31 -8.64
C ASN A 138 4.63 16.75 -7.78
N GLU A 139 4.09 15.87 -6.96
CA GLU A 139 2.96 16.18 -6.08
C GLU A 139 3.34 17.20 -4.98
N TYR A 140 4.60 17.20 -4.52
CA TYR A 140 5.10 18.19 -3.56
C TYR A 140 5.02 19.64 -4.07
N ARG A 141 5.04 19.86 -5.38
CA ARG A 141 4.91 21.18 -6.00
C ARG A 141 3.50 21.77 -5.87
N THR A 142 2.52 20.97 -5.44
CA THR A 142 1.16 21.44 -5.15
C THR A 142 1.19 22.41 -3.97
N PRO A 143 0.47 23.54 -4.03
CA PRO A 143 0.52 24.54 -2.94
C PRO A 143 -0.22 24.14 -1.66
N GLU A 144 -0.82 22.97 -1.63
CA GLU A 144 -1.59 22.47 -0.50
C GLU A 144 -0.68 21.86 0.57
N VAL A 145 -0.54 22.52 1.72
CA VAL A 145 0.32 22.10 2.84
C VAL A 145 0.04 20.67 3.30
N ASN A 146 -1.23 20.25 3.36
CA ASN A 146 -1.56 18.87 3.73
C ASN A 146 -1.00 17.83 2.74
N VAL A 147 -0.96 18.16 1.45
CA VAL A 147 -0.39 17.30 0.41
C VAL A 147 1.12 17.25 0.56
N GLN A 148 1.76 18.41 0.72
CA GLN A 148 3.21 18.51 0.92
C GLN A 148 3.66 17.71 2.16
N ASN A 149 2.99 17.89 3.29
CA ASN A 149 3.24 17.10 4.51
C ASN A 149 3.00 15.61 4.29
N GLY A 150 1.99 15.25 3.53
CA GLY A 150 1.71 13.86 3.14
C GLY A 150 2.82 13.26 2.28
N VAL A 151 3.37 14.03 1.35
CA VAL A 151 4.50 13.63 0.50
C VAL A 151 5.77 13.42 1.34
N LEU A 152 6.11 14.35 2.23
CA LEU A 152 7.26 14.20 3.13
C LEU A 152 7.11 12.96 4.01
N LYS A 153 5.90 12.71 4.51
CA LYS A 153 5.61 11.50 5.31
C LYS A 153 5.72 10.22 4.47
N ALA A 154 5.26 10.23 3.24
CA ALA A 154 5.41 9.10 2.32
C ALA A 154 6.89 8.83 2.00
N MET A 155 7.70 9.87 1.80
CA MET A 155 9.16 9.74 1.63
C MET A 155 9.81 9.12 2.86
N THR A 156 9.41 9.52 4.07
CA THR A 156 9.92 8.92 5.31
C THR A 156 9.70 7.41 5.31
N PHE A 157 8.49 6.94 5.03
CA PHE A 157 8.20 5.50 4.95
C PHE A 157 8.92 4.82 3.80
N MET A 158 9.01 5.47 2.64
CA MET A 158 9.75 4.95 1.51
C MET A 158 11.21 4.67 1.88
N PHE A 159 11.92 5.64 2.46
CA PHE A 159 13.32 5.47 2.86
C PHE A 159 13.50 4.46 3.98
N GLU A 160 12.55 4.39 4.93
CA GLU A 160 12.53 3.36 5.97
C GLU A 160 12.43 1.94 5.36
N TYR A 161 11.57 1.75 4.37
CA TYR A 161 11.29 0.42 3.82
C TYR A 161 12.33 -0.04 2.80
N ILE A 162 12.88 0.86 1.97
CA ILE A 162 13.92 0.50 1.00
C ILE A 162 15.31 0.33 1.63
N GLY A 163 15.51 0.81 2.87
CA GLY A 163 16.73 0.60 3.63
C GLY A 163 17.99 1.12 2.92
N ASP A 164 18.97 0.25 2.74
CA ASP A 164 20.29 0.61 2.18
C ASP A 164 20.22 1.20 0.76
N MET A 165 19.20 0.86 -0.02
CA MET A 165 18.98 1.46 -1.34
C MET A 165 18.65 2.96 -1.28
N SER A 166 18.33 3.51 -0.11
CA SER A 166 18.00 4.92 0.06
C SER A 166 19.15 5.85 -0.38
N SER A 167 20.40 5.42 -0.24
CA SER A 167 21.58 6.18 -0.64
C SER A 167 21.57 6.58 -2.12
N ASP A 168 21.03 5.73 -2.98
CA ASP A 168 20.95 5.96 -4.43
C ASP A 168 19.99 7.09 -4.81
N TYR A 169 19.07 7.43 -3.91
CA TYR A 169 18.01 8.43 -4.14
C TYR A 169 18.24 9.75 -3.39
N MET A 170 19.23 9.83 -2.50
CA MET A 170 19.45 11.00 -1.64
C MET A 170 19.65 12.29 -2.42
N TYR A 171 20.45 12.27 -3.49
CA TYR A 171 20.68 13.45 -4.32
C TYR A 171 19.40 13.97 -4.99
N SER A 172 18.49 13.07 -5.34
CA SER A 172 17.24 13.44 -6.00
C SER A 172 16.28 14.16 -5.05
N VAL A 173 16.31 13.88 -3.76
CA VAL A 173 15.40 14.46 -2.76
C VAL A 173 15.99 15.67 -2.04
N THR A 174 17.30 15.86 -2.08
CA THR A 174 17.98 16.95 -1.36
C THR A 174 17.36 18.32 -1.61
N PRO A 175 17.11 18.76 -2.87
CA PRO A 175 16.53 20.08 -3.11
C PRO A 175 15.12 20.25 -2.49
N LEU A 176 14.32 19.19 -2.46
CA LEU A 176 13.01 19.21 -1.84
C LEU A 176 13.11 19.29 -0.32
N LEU A 177 14.06 18.59 0.28
CA LEU A 177 14.29 18.65 1.73
C LEU A 177 14.85 20.01 2.16
N GLU A 178 15.71 20.62 1.38
CA GLU A 178 16.20 21.99 1.61
C GLU A 178 15.05 23.00 1.58
N ASP A 179 14.15 22.88 0.62
CA ASP A 179 12.95 23.70 0.51
C ASP A 179 12.04 23.51 1.74
N ALA A 180 11.77 22.26 2.13
CA ALA A 180 10.98 21.94 3.31
C ALA A 180 11.57 22.49 4.61
N LEU A 181 12.91 22.43 4.77
CA LEU A 181 13.60 22.93 5.97
C LEU A 181 13.57 24.47 6.09
N THR A 182 13.36 25.17 4.98
CA THR A 182 13.26 26.64 4.95
C THR A 182 11.81 27.12 5.06
N ASP A 183 10.84 26.23 5.05
CA ASP A 183 9.43 26.57 5.20
C ASP A 183 9.15 27.12 6.59
N ARG A 184 8.17 28.03 6.68
CA ARG A 184 7.74 28.65 7.95
C ARG A 184 6.77 27.78 8.74
N ASP A 185 6.18 26.77 8.12
CA ASP A 185 5.30 25.83 8.79
C ASP A 185 6.12 24.81 9.59
N LEU A 186 6.00 24.85 10.91
CA LEU A 186 6.71 23.94 11.82
C LEU A 186 6.32 22.47 11.68
N VAL A 187 5.24 22.16 10.97
CA VAL A 187 4.77 20.78 10.71
C VAL A 187 5.33 20.27 9.39
N HIS A 188 5.75 21.16 8.51
CA HIS A 188 6.35 20.89 7.22
C HIS A 188 7.80 20.47 7.36
#